data_3729b0e6b6c841f7ed7d3e93062a2251
#
_entry.id   3729b0e6b6c841f7ed7d3e93062a2251
#
_cell.length_a   1.000
_cell.length_b   1.000
_cell.length_c   1.000
_cell.angle_alpha   90.00
_cell.angle_beta   90.00
_cell.angle_gamma   90.00
#
_symmetry.space_group_name_H-M   'P 1'
#
loop_
_entity.id
_entity.type
_entity.pdbx_description
1 polymer ?
#
loop_
_entity_poly.entity_id
_entity_poly.type
_entity_poly.pdbx_seq_one_letter_code
_entity_poly.pdbx_strand_id
1 'polypeptide(L)'
;MMEMVSMFVLKLSLTCFVLLLVYYFYLNYTHKRWLKAVFEVYDLALLTQKENEKYRDFKLKLARGGISQKEFIEIIGVAILAGISLFSLIFIINFSPMIQIALGVLGLSIAFLMPFLYLEEQIKARIKRIDNDLAIFIDLLIIILEGGGGLNNAIDEVTIKGTTVLGKDLLEESKRFKNEFITYSSEVAYTNLVKRTGSEAVATIVGYMKLSEETGIGVKSIFENQSEEIKSAEMLSIEKKAATMNISITFTMFLFILPAIIAMVAFPMAADALMPKF
;
A
#
# COMPACT_ATOMS: atom_id res chain seq x y z
N MET A 1 14.72 -49.48 -2.58
CA MET A 1 15.08 -48.60 -1.46
C MET A 1 16.25 -47.67 -1.83
N MET A 2 17.39 -48.16 -2.41
CA MET A 2 18.53 -47.33 -2.80
C MET A 2 18.22 -46.29 -3.86
N GLU A 3 17.40 -46.57 -4.89
CA GLU A 3 17.01 -45.60 -5.92
C GLU A 3 16.11 -44.46 -5.37
N MET A 4 15.24 -44.80 -4.42
CA MET A 4 14.36 -43.80 -3.78
C MET A 4 15.18 -42.83 -2.90
N VAL A 5 16.20 -43.33 -2.21
CA VAL A 5 17.10 -42.49 -1.39
C VAL A 5 17.99 -41.63 -2.28
N SER A 6 18.50 -42.16 -3.39
CA SER A 6 19.31 -41.37 -4.34
C SER A 6 18.51 -40.24 -5.01
N MET A 7 17.27 -40.52 -5.41
CA MET A 7 16.36 -39.49 -5.96
C MET A 7 16.01 -38.43 -4.93
N PHE A 8 15.79 -38.80 -3.67
CA PHE A 8 15.51 -37.84 -2.60
C PHE A 8 16.72 -36.94 -2.32
N VAL A 9 17.93 -37.52 -2.24
CA VAL A 9 19.17 -36.76 -2.06
C VAL A 9 19.44 -35.82 -3.23
N LEU A 10 19.16 -36.24 -4.46
CA LEU A 10 19.32 -35.42 -5.66
C LEU A 10 18.35 -34.26 -5.70
N LYS A 11 17.09 -34.49 -5.34
CA LYS A 11 16.07 -33.42 -5.21
C LYS A 11 16.46 -32.45 -4.10
N LEU A 12 16.89 -32.91 -2.95
CA LEU A 12 17.31 -32.07 -1.82
C LEU A 12 18.55 -31.23 -2.19
N SER A 13 19.53 -31.81 -2.90
CA SER A 13 20.71 -31.04 -3.36
C SER A 13 20.36 -29.98 -4.37
N LEU A 14 19.43 -30.25 -5.31
CA LEU A 14 18.98 -29.31 -6.32
C LEU A 14 18.23 -28.14 -5.67
N THR A 15 17.38 -28.41 -4.68
CA THR A 15 16.64 -27.35 -3.97
C THR A 15 17.54 -26.51 -3.09
N CYS A 16 18.52 -27.13 -2.41
CA CYS A 16 19.54 -26.42 -1.64
C CYS A 16 20.38 -25.52 -2.55
N PHE A 17 20.73 -25.99 -3.74
CA PHE A 17 21.43 -25.19 -4.76
C PHE A 17 20.60 -24.02 -5.27
N VAL A 18 19.31 -24.21 -5.54
CA VAL A 18 18.39 -23.11 -5.93
C VAL A 18 18.23 -22.10 -4.81
N LEU A 19 18.09 -22.54 -3.55
CA LEU A 19 18.01 -21.63 -2.40
C LEU A 19 19.32 -20.84 -2.19
N LEU A 20 20.48 -21.49 -2.38
CA LEU A 20 21.78 -20.81 -2.34
C LEU A 20 21.95 -19.82 -3.49
N LEU A 21 21.48 -20.15 -4.71
CA LEU A 21 21.45 -19.22 -5.84
C LEU A 21 20.54 -18.00 -5.54
N VAL A 22 19.34 -18.24 -5.00
CA VAL A 22 18.43 -17.17 -4.58
C VAL A 22 19.06 -16.29 -3.51
N TYR A 23 19.69 -16.89 -2.51
CA TYR A 23 20.41 -16.19 -1.45
C TYR A 23 21.62 -15.41 -1.98
N TYR A 24 22.40 -16.00 -2.89
CA TYR A 24 23.51 -15.32 -3.57
C TYR A 24 23.03 -14.15 -4.43
N PHE A 25 21.95 -14.33 -5.18
CA PHE A 25 21.32 -13.25 -5.94
C PHE A 25 20.78 -12.16 -5.01
N TYR A 26 20.16 -12.52 -3.89
CA TYR A 26 19.68 -11.57 -2.88
C TYR A 26 20.82 -10.76 -2.27
N LEU A 27 21.94 -11.39 -1.90
CA LEU A 27 23.13 -10.71 -1.40
C LEU A 27 23.81 -9.84 -2.47
N ASN A 28 23.87 -10.30 -3.71
CA ASN A 28 24.48 -9.58 -4.82
C ASN A 28 23.57 -8.47 -5.36
N TYR A 29 22.28 -8.59 -5.15
CA TYR A 29 21.22 -7.62 -5.47
C TYR A 29 21.36 -6.35 -4.62
N THR A 30 21.78 -6.47 -3.37
CA THR A 30 22.16 -5.32 -2.54
C THR A 30 23.41 -4.60 -3.05
N HIS A 31 24.21 -5.22 -3.95
CA HIS A 31 25.35 -4.62 -4.61
C HIS A 31 24.97 -4.06 -6.00
N LYS A 32 24.69 -2.77 -6.03
CA LYS A 32 24.27 -1.82 -7.08
C LYS A 32 24.68 -2.03 -8.56
N ARG A 33 25.47 -3.00 -8.94
CA ARG A 33 25.99 -3.16 -10.32
C ARG A 33 25.00 -3.83 -11.28
N TRP A 34 24.23 -4.76 -10.80
CA TRP A 34 23.30 -5.54 -11.61
C TRP A 34 22.06 -4.72 -12.02
N LEU A 35 21.56 -3.94 -11.07
CA LEU A 35 20.45 -3.01 -11.30
C LEU A 35 20.77 -1.99 -12.39
N LYS A 36 22.01 -1.50 -12.49
CA LYS A 36 22.39 -0.58 -13.56
C LYS A 36 22.25 -1.20 -14.95
N ALA A 37 22.66 -2.45 -15.14
CA ALA A 37 22.57 -3.13 -16.45
C ALA A 37 21.09 -3.42 -16.84
N VAL A 38 20.25 -3.84 -15.89
CA VAL A 38 18.81 -4.04 -16.13
C VAL A 38 18.12 -2.70 -16.41
N PHE A 39 18.51 -1.63 -15.71
CA PHE A 39 17.97 -0.29 -15.94
C PHE A 39 18.39 0.28 -17.28
N GLU A 40 19.62 0.05 -17.71
CA GLU A 40 20.11 0.51 -19.02
C GLU A 40 19.37 -0.16 -20.19
N VAL A 41 19.10 -1.47 -20.07
CA VAL A 41 18.29 -2.21 -21.04
C VAL A 41 16.81 -1.80 -20.98
N TYR A 42 16.29 -1.54 -19.78
CA TYR A 42 14.89 -1.13 -19.60
C TYR A 42 14.67 0.32 -20.06
N ASP A 43 15.59 1.25 -19.76
CA ASP A 43 15.55 2.63 -20.26
C ASP A 43 15.69 2.69 -21.79
N LEU A 44 16.52 1.84 -22.40
CA LEU A 44 16.61 1.70 -23.86
C LEU A 44 15.30 1.18 -24.46
N ALA A 45 14.65 0.19 -23.84
CA ALA A 45 13.34 -0.30 -24.28
C ALA A 45 12.24 0.75 -24.10
N LEU A 46 12.34 1.61 -23.08
CA LEU A 46 11.39 2.70 -22.79
C LEU A 46 11.58 3.92 -23.70
N LEU A 47 12.81 4.21 -24.13
CA LEU A 47 13.09 5.29 -25.10
C LEU A 47 12.44 5.00 -26.47
N THR A 48 12.25 3.73 -26.80
CA THR A 48 11.55 3.29 -28.02
C THR A 48 10.02 3.35 -27.86
N GLN A 49 9.49 3.49 -26.64
CA GLN A 49 8.06 3.46 -26.31
C GLN A 49 7.53 4.79 -25.74
N LYS A 50 8.10 5.92 -26.21
CA LYS A 50 7.91 7.29 -25.68
C LYS A 50 6.47 7.84 -25.71
N GLU A 51 5.47 7.06 -26.17
CA GLU A 51 4.13 7.60 -26.42
C GLU A 51 2.96 6.67 -26.05
N ASN A 52 3.17 5.69 -25.19
CA ASN A 52 2.09 4.78 -24.82
C ASN A 52 1.34 5.31 -23.58
N GLU A 53 0.05 5.63 -23.75
CA GLU A 53 -0.87 6.07 -22.65
C GLU A 53 -0.78 5.14 -21.41
N LYS A 54 -0.68 3.84 -21.64
CA LYS A 54 -0.54 2.82 -20.59
C LYS A 54 0.71 3.02 -19.73
N TYR A 55 1.83 3.46 -20.33
CA TYR A 55 3.06 3.72 -19.60
C TYR A 55 2.95 4.97 -18.72
N ARG A 56 2.31 6.01 -19.25
CA ARG A 56 2.05 7.25 -18.50
C ARG A 56 1.14 6.98 -17.30
N ASP A 57 0.09 6.17 -17.48
CA ASP A 57 -0.81 5.77 -16.42
C ASP A 57 -0.11 4.91 -15.35
N PHE A 58 0.76 4.00 -15.77
CA PHE A 58 1.57 3.20 -14.86
C PHE A 58 2.53 4.07 -14.03
N LYS A 59 3.21 5.02 -14.67
CA LYS A 59 4.08 5.98 -13.99
C LYS A 59 3.30 6.85 -12.98
N LEU A 60 2.08 7.24 -13.30
CA LEU A 60 1.18 7.94 -12.39
C LEU A 60 0.78 7.06 -11.20
N LYS A 61 0.48 5.78 -11.42
CA LYS A 61 0.19 4.84 -10.33
C LYS A 61 1.38 4.68 -9.39
N LEU A 62 2.59 4.56 -9.91
CA LEU A 62 3.81 4.51 -9.09
C LEU A 62 4.00 5.80 -8.28
N ALA A 63 3.80 6.95 -8.91
CA ALA A 63 3.86 8.24 -8.23
C ALA A 63 2.82 8.36 -7.12
N ARG A 64 1.59 7.88 -7.34
CA ARG A 64 0.53 7.81 -6.33
C ARG A 64 0.89 6.89 -5.16
N GLY A 65 1.58 5.79 -5.41
CA GLY A 65 2.09 4.89 -4.37
C GLY A 65 3.30 5.44 -3.62
N GLY A 66 3.93 6.51 -4.11
CA GLY A 66 5.18 7.03 -3.56
C GLY A 66 6.37 6.09 -3.79
N ILE A 67 6.23 5.14 -4.73
CA ILE A 67 7.23 4.13 -5.03
C ILE A 67 8.00 4.58 -6.27
N SER A 68 9.33 4.54 -6.20
CA SER A 68 10.15 4.78 -7.38
C SER A 68 10.08 3.57 -8.33
N GLN A 69 10.33 3.80 -9.62
CA GLN A 69 10.40 2.70 -10.60
C GLN A 69 11.43 1.64 -10.19
N LYS A 70 12.53 2.07 -9.56
CA LYS A 70 13.58 1.17 -9.06
C LYS A 70 13.05 0.25 -7.98
N GLU A 71 12.42 0.82 -6.96
CA GLU A 71 11.82 0.06 -5.85
C GLU A 71 10.76 -0.94 -6.34
N PHE A 72 9.96 -0.55 -7.33
CA PHE A 72 8.95 -1.45 -7.88
C PHE A 72 9.56 -2.65 -8.61
N ILE A 73 10.65 -2.44 -9.39
CA ILE A 73 11.39 -3.54 -10.03
C ILE A 73 12.05 -4.44 -8.97
N GLU A 74 12.52 -3.85 -7.87
CA GLU A 74 13.04 -4.60 -6.73
C GLU A 74 11.97 -5.51 -6.13
N ILE A 75 10.78 -5.02 -5.92
CA ILE A 75 9.65 -5.80 -5.41
C ILE A 75 9.29 -6.94 -6.37
N ILE A 76 9.26 -6.69 -7.68
CA ILE A 76 9.04 -7.73 -8.68
C ILE A 76 10.14 -8.79 -8.61
N GLY A 77 11.40 -8.39 -8.51
CA GLY A 77 12.54 -9.31 -8.38
C GLY A 77 12.40 -10.22 -7.15
N VAL A 78 12.09 -9.65 -6.00
CA VAL A 78 11.86 -10.42 -4.76
C VAL A 78 10.67 -11.37 -4.89
N ALA A 79 9.56 -10.93 -5.50
CA ALA A 79 8.38 -11.76 -5.71
C ALA A 79 8.67 -12.96 -6.63
N ILE A 80 9.41 -12.74 -7.72
CA ILE A 80 9.85 -13.82 -8.63
C ILE A 80 10.76 -14.81 -7.91
N LEU A 81 11.74 -14.33 -7.14
CA LEU A 81 12.65 -15.19 -6.37
C LEU A 81 11.89 -16.00 -5.32
N ALA A 82 10.94 -15.41 -4.63
CA ALA A 82 10.06 -16.10 -3.69
C ALA A 82 9.21 -17.19 -4.39
N GLY A 83 8.67 -16.89 -5.58
CA GLY A 83 7.92 -17.85 -6.40
C GLY A 83 8.76 -19.05 -6.83
N ILE A 84 10.01 -18.81 -7.27
CA ILE A 84 10.95 -19.87 -7.64
C ILE A 84 11.32 -20.72 -6.42
N SER A 85 11.53 -20.09 -5.26
CA SER A 85 11.83 -20.79 -4.00
C SER A 85 10.67 -21.69 -3.57
N LEU A 86 9.43 -21.21 -3.62
CA LEU A 86 8.23 -22.01 -3.33
C LEU A 86 8.06 -23.16 -4.32
N PHE A 87 8.26 -22.92 -5.61
CA PHE A 87 8.23 -23.97 -6.64
C PHE A 87 9.25 -25.07 -6.36
N SER A 88 10.47 -24.69 -5.97
CA SER A 88 11.54 -25.62 -5.59
C SER A 88 11.16 -26.48 -4.38
N LEU A 89 10.50 -25.89 -3.35
CA LEU A 89 10.02 -26.64 -2.18
C LEU A 89 8.94 -27.66 -2.53
N ILE A 90 8.02 -27.32 -3.43
CA ILE A 90 6.94 -28.23 -3.90
C ILE A 90 7.54 -29.46 -4.59
N PHE A 91 8.71 -29.31 -5.25
CA PHE A 91 9.38 -30.39 -5.95
C PHE A 91 10.00 -31.44 -5.00
N ILE A 92 10.29 -31.07 -3.74
CA ILE A 92 10.80 -32.01 -2.71
C ILE A 92 9.70 -32.99 -2.29
N ILE A 93 8.45 -32.53 -2.20
CA ILE A 93 7.34 -33.32 -1.70
C ILE A 93 6.86 -34.25 -2.82
N ASN A 94 6.80 -35.57 -2.56
CA ASN A 94 6.40 -36.58 -3.54
C ASN A 94 4.87 -36.57 -3.76
N PHE A 95 4.35 -35.49 -4.37
CA PHE A 95 2.99 -35.49 -4.90
C PHE A 95 2.95 -36.14 -6.30
N SER A 96 1.77 -36.52 -6.74
CA SER A 96 1.60 -36.94 -8.14
C SER A 96 2.03 -35.80 -9.08
N PRO A 97 2.59 -36.12 -10.28
CA PRO A 97 3.12 -35.11 -11.20
C PRO A 97 2.08 -34.04 -11.57
N MET A 98 0.81 -34.45 -11.65
CA MET A 98 -0.30 -33.55 -11.97
C MET A 98 -0.54 -32.49 -10.87
N ILE A 99 -0.43 -32.87 -9.60
CA ILE A 99 -0.57 -31.97 -8.46
C ILE A 99 0.64 -31.03 -8.38
N GLN A 100 1.84 -31.52 -8.63
CA GLN A 100 3.07 -30.69 -8.63
C GLN A 100 2.99 -29.59 -9.69
N ILE A 101 2.54 -29.91 -10.92
CA ILE A 101 2.38 -28.93 -11.99
C ILE A 101 1.31 -27.90 -11.61
N ALA A 102 0.14 -28.36 -11.11
CA ALA A 102 -0.94 -27.47 -10.70
C ALA A 102 -0.53 -26.48 -9.60
N LEU A 103 0.15 -26.96 -8.55
CA LEU A 103 0.67 -26.12 -7.47
C LEU A 103 1.77 -25.18 -7.96
N GLY A 104 2.63 -25.64 -8.87
CA GLY A 104 3.68 -24.80 -9.47
C GLY A 104 3.11 -23.64 -10.28
N VAL A 105 2.13 -23.89 -11.14
CA VAL A 105 1.44 -22.85 -11.91
C VAL A 105 0.71 -21.88 -10.99
N LEU A 106 0.07 -22.37 -9.95
CA LEU A 106 -0.63 -21.53 -8.95
C LEU A 106 0.37 -20.65 -8.18
N GLY A 107 1.50 -21.20 -7.73
CA GLY A 107 2.55 -20.44 -7.05
C GLY A 107 3.17 -19.35 -7.92
N LEU A 108 3.46 -19.65 -9.19
CA LEU A 108 3.97 -18.65 -10.15
C LEU A 108 2.94 -17.55 -10.44
N SER A 109 1.66 -17.91 -10.56
CA SER A 109 0.57 -16.94 -10.78
C SER A 109 0.45 -15.98 -9.59
N ILE A 110 0.53 -16.48 -8.35
CA ILE A 110 0.51 -15.66 -7.14
C ILE A 110 1.73 -14.74 -7.10
N ALA A 111 2.93 -15.25 -7.38
CA ALA A 111 4.15 -14.46 -7.39
C ALA A 111 4.11 -13.32 -8.41
N PHE A 112 3.46 -13.54 -9.56
CA PHE A 112 3.28 -12.51 -10.58
C PHE A 112 2.24 -11.44 -10.18
N LEU A 113 1.16 -11.83 -9.50
CA LEU A 113 0.09 -10.91 -9.07
C LEU A 113 0.48 -10.08 -7.83
N MET A 114 1.32 -10.62 -6.94
CA MET A 114 1.71 -9.99 -5.66
C MET A 114 2.24 -8.54 -5.80
N PRO A 115 3.14 -8.21 -6.73
CA PRO A 115 3.65 -6.84 -6.89
C PRO A 115 2.55 -5.82 -7.22
N PHE A 116 1.55 -6.21 -8.01
CA PHE A 116 0.44 -5.34 -8.37
C PHE A 116 -0.51 -5.10 -7.20
N LEU A 117 -0.83 -6.15 -6.44
CA LEU A 117 -1.63 -6.03 -5.22
C LEU A 117 -0.91 -5.16 -4.17
N TYR A 118 0.40 -5.35 -4.00
CA TYR A 118 1.21 -4.52 -3.13
C TYR A 118 1.20 -3.05 -3.54
N LEU A 119 1.32 -2.75 -4.83
CA LEU A 119 1.25 -1.39 -5.34
C LEU A 119 -0.10 -0.74 -5.03
N GLU A 120 -1.21 -1.45 -5.23
CA GLU A 120 -2.54 -0.93 -4.92
C GLU A 120 -2.72 -0.65 -3.42
N GLU A 121 -2.19 -1.51 -2.58
CA GLU A 121 -2.22 -1.33 -1.13
C GLU A 121 -1.39 -0.11 -0.71
N GLN A 122 -0.20 0.07 -1.27
CA GLN A 122 0.64 1.24 -1.02
C GLN A 122 -0.02 2.54 -1.49
N ILE A 123 -0.69 2.53 -2.65
CA ILE A 123 -1.46 3.69 -3.13
C ILE A 123 -2.54 4.05 -2.11
N LYS A 124 -3.36 3.08 -1.69
CA LYS A 124 -4.43 3.31 -0.70
C LYS A 124 -3.88 3.81 0.64
N ALA A 125 -2.79 3.21 1.10
CA ALA A 125 -2.14 3.60 2.36
C ALA A 125 -1.58 5.02 2.28
N ARG A 126 -0.96 5.41 1.15
CA ARG A 126 -0.42 6.76 0.95
C ARG A 126 -1.53 7.81 0.84
N ILE A 127 -2.58 7.54 0.08
CA ILE A 127 -3.75 8.41 -0.01
C ILE A 127 -4.31 8.66 1.40
N LYS A 128 -4.49 7.60 2.19
CA LYS A 128 -5.00 7.71 3.55
C LYS A 128 -4.10 8.57 4.46
N ARG A 129 -2.77 8.45 4.33
CA ARG A 129 -1.84 9.31 5.08
C ARG A 129 -1.96 10.77 4.66
N ILE A 130 -2.05 11.04 3.35
CA ILE A 130 -2.26 12.39 2.82
C ILE A 130 -3.59 12.96 3.33
N ASP A 131 -4.68 12.20 3.28
CA ASP A 131 -6.01 12.66 3.72
C ASP A 131 -6.03 12.96 5.23
N ASN A 132 -5.37 12.16 6.05
CA ASN A 132 -5.25 12.42 7.48
C ASN A 132 -4.48 13.71 7.78
N ASP A 133 -3.41 13.98 7.05
CA ASP A 133 -2.60 15.19 7.22
C ASP A 133 -3.28 16.42 6.63
N LEU A 134 -4.21 16.22 5.69
CA LEU A 134 -4.90 17.29 4.97
C LEU A 134 -5.73 18.18 5.91
N ALA A 135 -6.37 17.60 6.94
CA ALA A 135 -7.10 18.36 7.95
C ALA A 135 -6.18 19.35 8.67
N ILE A 136 -5.02 18.89 9.10
CA ILE A 136 -4.01 19.74 9.77
C ILE A 136 -3.48 20.81 8.81
N PHE A 137 -3.24 20.44 7.56
CA PHE A 137 -2.80 21.36 6.52
C PHE A 137 -3.82 22.50 6.30
N ILE A 138 -5.10 22.18 6.23
CA ILE A 138 -6.18 23.16 6.08
C ILE A 138 -6.27 24.06 7.32
N ASP A 139 -6.21 23.51 8.53
CA ASP A 139 -6.23 24.31 9.77
C ASP A 139 -5.06 25.31 9.81
N LEU A 140 -3.85 24.89 9.41
CA LEU A 140 -2.70 25.78 9.31
C LEU A 140 -2.90 26.88 8.24
N LEU A 141 -3.50 26.53 7.09
CA LEU A 141 -3.86 27.52 6.06
C LEU A 141 -4.84 28.56 6.60
N ILE A 142 -5.88 28.12 7.32
CA ILE A 142 -6.88 29.03 7.92
C ILE A 142 -6.22 30.03 8.86
N ILE A 143 -5.35 29.56 9.76
CA ILE A 143 -4.63 30.41 10.72
C ILE A 143 -3.82 31.50 10.02
N ILE A 144 -3.12 31.16 8.92
CA ILE A 144 -2.29 32.14 8.18
C ILE A 144 -3.18 33.11 7.39
N LEU A 145 -4.28 32.60 6.82
CA LEU A 145 -5.27 33.46 6.13
C LEU A 145 -5.95 34.43 7.09
N GLU A 146 -6.20 34.04 8.35
CA GLU A 146 -6.71 34.90 9.42
C GLU A 146 -5.75 36.04 9.76
N GLY A 147 -4.44 35.75 9.69
CA GLY A 147 -3.40 36.76 9.83
C GLY A 147 -3.32 37.76 8.67
N GLY A 148 -4.21 37.68 7.67
CA GLY A 148 -4.22 38.57 6.50
C GLY A 148 -3.29 38.14 5.38
N GLY A 149 -2.71 36.94 5.45
CA GLY A 149 -1.90 36.36 4.37
C GLY A 149 -2.75 35.98 3.16
N GLY A 150 -2.24 36.22 1.95
CA GLY A 150 -2.85 35.67 0.73
C GLY A 150 -2.63 34.16 0.62
N LEU A 151 -3.45 33.44 -0.17
CA LEU A 151 -3.41 31.99 -0.32
C LEU A 151 -2.00 31.47 -0.67
N ASN A 152 -1.31 32.13 -1.58
CA ASN A 152 0.06 31.75 -2.00
C ASN A 152 1.07 31.84 -0.85
N ASN A 153 1.01 32.92 -0.06
CA ASN A 153 1.85 33.08 1.12
C ASN A 153 1.50 32.05 2.21
N ALA A 154 0.20 31.75 2.37
CA ALA A 154 -0.25 30.74 3.32
C ALA A 154 0.31 29.34 2.96
N ILE A 155 0.23 28.93 1.70
CA ILE A 155 0.80 27.66 1.22
C ILE A 155 2.32 27.62 1.46
N ASP A 156 3.01 28.72 1.19
CA ASP A 156 4.45 28.85 1.43
C ASP A 156 4.82 28.66 2.90
N GLU A 157 4.15 29.40 3.77
CA GLU A 157 4.39 29.33 5.21
C GLU A 157 4.08 27.93 5.79
N VAL A 158 2.96 27.34 5.40
CA VAL A 158 2.60 25.97 5.82
C VAL A 158 3.64 24.97 5.32
N THR A 159 4.14 25.12 4.10
CA THR A 159 5.16 24.22 3.55
C THR A 159 6.50 24.33 4.29
N ILE A 160 6.84 25.53 4.78
CA ILE A 160 8.09 25.76 5.51
C ILE A 160 7.95 25.40 6.99
N LYS A 161 6.89 25.88 7.65
CA LYS A 161 6.70 25.75 9.09
C LYS A 161 6.02 24.43 9.50
N GLY A 162 5.24 23.84 8.60
CA GLY A 162 4.51 22.57 8.82
C GLY A 162 5.38 21.32 8.86
N THR A 163 6.71 21.44 8.69
CA THR A 163 7.63 20.29 8.62
C THR A 163 7.64 19.40 9.87
N THR A 164 7.24 19.94 11.01
CA THR A 164 7.20 19.23 12.30
C THR A 164 5.85 18.53 12.54
N VAL A 165 4.80 18.97 11.87
CA VAL A 165 3.41 18.55 12.14
C VAL A 165 2.82 17.74 10.99
N LEU A 166 3.21 18.06 9.75
CA LEU A 166 2.73 17.39 8.56
C LEU A 166 3.60 16.16 8.23
N GLY A 167 2.96 15.08 7.82
CA GLY A 167 3.64 13.89 7.33
C GLY A 167 4.42 14.15 6.04
N LYS A 168 5.43 13.32 5.81
CA LYS A 168 6.34 13.46 4.66
C LYS A 168 5.62 13.48 3.31
N ASP A 169 4.58 12.65 3.15
CA ASP A 169 3.87 12.50 1.88
C ASP A 169 3.21 13.81 1.45
N LEU A 170 2.44 14.44 2.35
CA LEU A 170 1.77 15.71 2.05
C LEU A 170 2.77 16.87 1.94
N LEU A 171 3.80 16.87 2.79
CA LEU A 171 4.83 17.91 2.76
C LEU A 171 5.63 17.91 1.43
N GLU A 172 5.99 16.74 0.92
CA GLU A 172 6.67 16.61 -0.38
C GLU A 172 5.77 17.08 -1.53
N GLU A 173 4.49 16.69 -1.51
CA GLU A 173 3.54 17.14 -2.52
C GLU A 173 3.29 18.64 -2.45
N SER A 174 3.23 19.23 -1.25
CA SER A 174 3.10 20.69 -1.06
C SER A 174 4.32 21.45 -1.59
N LYS A 175 5.54 20.93 -1.35
CA LYS A 175 6.77 21.51 -1.92
C LYS A 175 6.78 21.46 -3.44
N ARG A 176 6.37 20.34 -4.03
CA ARG A 176 6.25 20.18 -5.48
C ARG A 176 5.20 21.11 -6.06
N PHE A 177 4.05 21.18 -5.39
CA PHE A 177 2.95 22.07 -5.77
C PHE A 177 3.40 23.53 -5.78
N LYS A 178 4.06 23.99 -4.74
CA LYS A 178 4.65 25.35 -4.67
C LYS A 178 5.58 25.62 -5.85
N ASN A 179 6.53 24.71 -6.11
CA ASN A 179 7.48 24.87 -7.22
C ASN A 179 6.78 24.91 -8.58
N GLU A 180 5.79 24.06 -8.80
CA GLU A 180 5.00 24.05 -10.04
C GLU A 180 4.16 25.32 -10.18
N PHE A 181 3.61 25.82 -9.09
CA PHE A 181 2.81 27.04 -9.05
C PHE A 181 3.64 28.27 -9.46
N ILE A 182 4.90 28.34 -9.03
CA ILE A 182 5.83 29.45 -9.38
C ILE A 182 6.37 29.27 -10.80
N THR A 183 6.61 28.02 -11.25
CA THR A 183 7.33 27.75 -12.52
C THR A 183 6.41 27.74 -13.73
N TYR A 184 5.16 27.26 -13.56
CA TYR A 184 4.20 27.10 -14.68
C TYR A 184 3.00 28.03 -14.52
N SER A 185 1.91 27.50 -14.02
CA SER A 185 0.67 28.26 -13.74
C SER A 185 -0.09 27.57 -12.61
N SER A 186 -1.00 28.32 -11.95
CA SER A 186 -1.87 27.79 -10.91
C SER A 186 -2.66 26.55 -11.41
N GLU A 187 -3.22 26.65 -12.61
CA GLU A 187 -4.02 25.55 -13.19
C GLU A 187 -3.24 24.27 -13.43
N VAL A 188 -2.01 24.37 -13.94
CA VAL A 188 -1.12 23.21 -14.14
C VAL A 188 -0.72 22.60 -12.79
N ALA A 189 -0.37 23.43 -11.81
CA ALA A 189 0.00 22.99 -10.47
C ALA A 189 -1.17 22.26 -9.79
N TYR A 190 -2.37 22.81 -9.84
CA TYR A 190 -3.58 22.17 -9.33
C TYR A 190 -3.86 20.82 -9.98
N THR A 191 -3.82 20.77 -11.30
CA THR A 191 -4.06 19.53 -12.05
C THR A 191 -3.04 18.45 -11.73
N ASN A 192 -1.78 18.83 -11.61
CA ASN A 192 -0.69 17.90 -11.29
C ASN A 192 -0.80 17.38 -9.85
N LEU A 193 -1.12 18.23 -8.90
CA LEU A 193 -1.31 17.84 -7.50
C LEU A 193 -2.40 16.78 -7.36
N VAL A 194 -3.58 17.01 -7.96
CA VAL A 194 -4.70 16.06 -7.96
C VAL A 194 -4.30 14.74 -8.63
N LYS A 195 -3.63 14.80 -9.78
CA LYS A 195 -3.19 13.58 -10.49
C LYS A 195 -2.19 12.76 -9.70
N ARG A 196 -1.22 13.41 -9.04
CA ARG A 196 -0.17 12.72 -8.29
C ARG A 196 -0.66 12.14 -6.97
N THR A 197 -1.47 12.91 -6.22
CA THR A 197 -2.02 12.42 -4.94
C THR A 197 -3.06 11.33 -5.16
N GLY A 198 -3.92 11.48 -6.16
CA GLY A 198 -5.06 10.60 -6.40
C GLY A 198 -6.09 10.60 -5.26
N SER A 199 -6.00 11.58 -4.36
CA SER A 199 -6.93 11.78 -3.24
C SER A 199 -8.13 12.60 -3.70
N GLU A 200 -9.32 12.15 -3.34
CA GLU A 200 -10.57 12.83 -3.60
C GLU A 200 -10.71 14.08 -2.72
N ALA A 201 -10.24 13.99 -1.48
CA ALA A 201 -10.20 15.12 -0.56
C ALA A 201 -9.28 16.24 -1.08
N VAL A 202 -8.10 15.92 -1.58
CA VAL A 202 -7.20 16.90 -2.21
C VAL A 202 -7.84 17.52 -3.44
N ALA A 203 -8.55 16.72 -4.27
CA ALA A 203 -9.24 17.24 -5.45
C ALA A 203 -10.33 18.25 -5.07
N THR A 204 -11.06 17.99 -4.00
CA THR A 204 -12.09 18.89 -3.46
C THR A 204 -11.48 20.23 -2.99
N ILE A 205 -10.40 20.17 -2.21
CA ILE A 205 -9.68 21.36 -1.74
C ILE A 205 -9.14 22.20 -2.90
N VAL A 206 -8.54 21.53 -3.88
CA VAL A 206 -8.06 22.20 -5.11
C VAL A 206 -9.18 22.85 -5.89
N GLY A 207 -10.36 22.19 -5.95
CA GLY A 207 -11.56 22.77 -6.53
C GLY A 207 -11.97 24.08 -5.85
N TYR A 208 -11.93 24.12 -4.52
CA TYR A 208 -12.21 25.34 -3.75
C TYR A 208 -11.17 26.43 -3.94
N MET A 209 -9.89 26.08 -4.04
CA MET A 209 -8.82 27.03 -4.36
C MET A 209 -9.06 27.69 -5.72
N LYS A 210 -9.38 26.90 -6.76
CA LYS A 210 -9.73 27.42 -8.09
C LYS A 210 -10.95 28.35 -8.06
N LEU A 211 -12.02 27.92 -7.39
CA LEU A 211 -13.23 28.72 -7.28
C LEU A 211 -12.94 30.05 -6.60
N SER A 212 -12.10 30.08 -5.58
CA SER A 212 -11.69 31.29 -4.90
C SER A 212 -10.87 32.23 -5.79
N GLU A 213 -9.96 31.70 -6.61
CA GLU A 213 -9.18 32.50 -7.57
C GLU A 213 -10.09 33.11 -8.65
N GLU A 214 -11.08 32.35 -9.14
CA GLU A 214 -12.00 32.79 -10.19
C GLU A 214 -13.04 33.82 -9.69
N THR A 215 -13.56 33.62 -8.49
CA THR A 215 -14.66 34.42 -7.96
C THR A 215 -14.25 35.56 -7.03
N GLY A 216 -12.98 35.50 -6.52
CA GLY A 216 -12.50 36.43 -5.50
C GLY A 216 -13.13 36.22 -4.13
N ILE A 217 -13.96 35.18 -3.95
CA ILE A 217 -14.54 34.83 -2.65
C ILE A 217 -13.44 34.38 -1.72
N GLY A 218 -13.44 34.86 -0.48
CA GLY A 218 -12.44 34.49 0.51
C GLY A 218 -12.39 32.97 0.74
N VAL A 219 -11.24 32.36 0.49
CA VAL A 219 -11.00 30.91 0.66
C VAL A 219 -11.24 30.45 2.10
N LYS A 220 -11.07 31.37 3.07
CA LYS A 220 -11.13 31.09 4.51
C LYS A 220 -12.43 30.40 4.91
N SER A 221 -13.59 30.99 4.58
CA SER A 221 -14.90 30.44 4.98
C SER A 221 -15.19 29.07 4.36
N ILE A 222 -14.65 28.85 3.15
CA ILE A 222 -14.78 27.55 2.48
C ILE A 222 -13.93 26.49 3.20
N PHE A 223 -12.71 26.86 3.59
CA PHE A 223 -11.82 25.95 4.31
C PHE A 223 -12.29 25.65 5.72
N GLU A 224 -12.88 26.61 6.44
CA GLU A 224 -13.49 26.39 7.75
C GLU A 224 -14.59 25.31 7.67
N ASN A 225 -15.52 25.45 6.73
CA ASN A 225 -16.57 24.46 6.52
C ASN A 225 -15.99 23.08 6.15
N GLN A 226 -14.96 23.05 5.30
CA GLN A 226 -14.33 21.80 4.87
C GLN A 226 -13.54 21.13 6.01
N SER A 227 -12.87 21.91 6.87
CA SER A 227 -12.20 21.39 8.05
C SER A 227 -13.19 20.73 9.02
N GLU A 228 -14.34 21.35 9.25
CA GLU A 228 -15.40 20.77 10.08
C GLU A 228 -15.97 19.47 9.46
N GLU A 229 -16.17 19.43 8.15
CA GLU A 229 -16.64 18.24 7.45
C GLU A 229 -15.63 17.08 7.58
N ILE A 230 -14.35 17.33 7.36
CA ILE A 230 -13.28 16.32 7.52
C ILE A 230 -13.24 15.82 8.95
N LYS A 231 -13.25 16.70 9.95
CA LYS A 231 -13.26 16.32 11.38
C LYS A 231 -14.50 15.50 11.76
N SER A 232 -15.66 15.85 11.22
CA SER A 232 -16.90 15.10 11.43
C SER A 232 -16.83 13.70 10.79
N ALA A 233 -16.30 13.60 9.59
CA ALA A 233 -16.09 12.31 8.91
C ALA A 233 -15.07 11.42 9.65
N GLU A 234 -14.02 12.02 10.20
CA GLU A 234 -13.03 11.31 11.01
C GLU A 234 -13.66 10.77 12.30
N MET A 235 -14.46 11.59 13.00
CA MET A 235 -15.19 11.16 14.20
C MET A 235 -16.13 9.99 13.92
N LEU A 236 -16.92 10.06 12.84
CA LEU A 236 -17.77 8.97 12.39
C LEU A 236 -16.97 7.69 12.06
N SER A 237 -15.78 7.84 11.48
CA SER A 237 -14.87 6.73 11.19
C SER A 237 -14.39 6.05 12.49
N ILE A 238 -14.07 6.83 13.53
CA ILE A 238 -13.68 6.33 14.84
C ILE A 238 -14.85 5.60 15.52
N GLU A 239 -16.04 6.18 15.50
CA GLU A 239 -17.25 5.56 16.05
C GLU A 239 -17.57 4.23 15.34
N LYS A 240 -17.48 4.20 14.00
CA LYS A 240 -17.67 2.98 13.23
C LYS A 240 -16.63 1.90 13.58
N LYS A 241 -15.39 2.30 13.78
CA LYS A 241 -14.32 1.40 14.19
C LYS A 241 -14.56 0.84 15.60
N ALA A 242 -15.00 1.68 16.54
CA ALA A 242 -15.36 1.26 17.89
C ALA A 242 -16.55 0.28 17.88
N ALA A 243 -17.59 0.54 17.08
CA ALA A 243 -18.72 -0.36 16.90
C ALA A 243 -18.29 -1.73 16.33
N THR A 244 -17.41 -1.71 15.32
CA THR A 244 -16.87 -2.95 14.71
C THR A 244 -16.04 -3.76 15.70
N MET A 245 -15.27 -3.08 16.55
CA MET A 245 -14.51 -3.74 17.64
C MET A 245 -15.45 -4.42 18.63
N ASN A 246 -16.55 -3.77 19.04
CA ASN A 246 -17.55 -4.37 19.93
C ASN A 246 -18.14 -5.66 19.33
N ILE A 247 -18.50 -5.64 18.06
CA ILE A 247 -19.01 -6.83 17.36
C ILE A 247 -17.95 -7.94 17.35
N SER A 248 -16.68 -7.62 17.06
CA SER A 248 -15.59 -8.61 17.06
C SER A 248 -15.36 -9.21 18.42
N ILE A 249 -15.41 -8.43 19.50
CA ILE A 249 -15.27 -8.90 20.88
C ILE A 249 -16.44 -9.84 21.22
N THR A 250 -17.68 -9.44 20.93
CA THR A 250 -18.88 -10.24 21.18
C THR A 250 -18.81 -11.57 20.43
N PHE A 251 -18.41 -11.56 19.16
CA PHE A 251 -18.24 -12.76 18.37
C PHE A 251 -17.16 -13.69 18.95
N THR A 252 -16.04 -13.14 19.37
CA THR A 252 -14.95 -13.91 19.98
C THR A 252 -15.41 -14.53 21.29
N MET A 253 -16.11 -13.76 22.14
CA MET A 253 -16.68 -14.30 23.41
C MET A 253 -17.67 -15.43 23.11
N PHE A 254 -18.56 -15.26 22.13
CA PHE A 254 -19.50 -16.29 21.73
C PHE A 254 -18.80 -17.56 21.25
N LEU A 255 -17.75 -17.43 20.43
CA LEU A 255 -16.99 -18.55 19.88
C LEU A 255 -16.27 -19.36 20.98
N PHE A 256 -15.81 -18.74 22.06
CA PHE A 256 -15.12 -19.42 23.15
C PHE A 256 -16.07 -19.88 24.26
N ILE A 257 -17.09 -19.09 24.61
CA ILE A 257 -18.01 -19.41 25.69
C ILE A 257 -18.96 -20.54 25.30
N LEU A 258 -19.47 -20.53 24.07
CA LEU A 258 -20.45 -21.52 23.61
C LEU A 258 -19.91 -22.97 23.66
N PRO A 259 -18.70 -23.28 23.14
CA PRO A 259 -18.14 -24.63 23.28
C PRO A 259 -17.88 -25.03 24.74
N ALA A 260 -17.45 -24.07 25.59
CA ALA A 260 -17.22 -24.35 27.00
C ALA A 260 -18.50 -24.72 27.73
N ILE A 261 -19.61 -24.02 27.48
CA ILE A 261 -20.93 -24.35 28.05
C ILE A 261 -21.41 -25.72 27.55
N ILE A 262 -21.27 -25.97 26.24
CA ILE A 262 -21.65 -27.28 25.67
C ILE A 262 -20.85 -28.41 26.31
N ALA A 263 -19.54 -28.24 26.47
CA ALA A 263 -18.69 -29.24 27.13
C ALA A 263 -19.10 -29.45 28.60
N MET A 264 -19.40 -28.37 29.33
CA MET A 264 -19.80 -28.43 30.71
C MET A 264 -21.13 -29.18 30.94
N VAL A 265 -22.08 -29.05 29.99
CA VAL A 265 -23.38 -29.72 30.05
C VAL A 265 -23.30 -31.12 29.47
N ALA A 266 -22.65 -31.32 28.35
CA ALA A 266 -22.60 -32.59 27.64
C ALA A 266 -21.71 -33.63 28.35
N PHE A 267 -20.62 -33.17 29.02
CA PHE A 267 -19.70 -34.11 29.68
C PHE A 267 -20.36 -34.94 30.78
N PRO A 268 -21.11 -34.37 31.79
CA PRO A 268 -21.79 -35.17 32.82
C PRO A 268 -22.86 -36.08 32.21
N MET A 269 -23.61 -35.62 31.18
CA MET A 269 -24.63 -36.49 30.52
C MET A 269 -23.98 -37.67 29.79
N ALA A 270 -22.83 -37.45 29.15
CA ALA A 270 -22.08 -38.52 28.51
C ALA A 270 -21.43 -39.47 29.53
N ALA A 271 -20.95 -38.95 30.65
CA ALA A 271 -20.39 -39.76 31.72
C ALA A 271 -21.42 -40.71 32.33
N ASP A 272 -22.66 -40.26 32.61
CA ASP A 272 -23.76 -41.07 33.07
C ASP A 272 -24.19 -42.15 32.10
N ALA A 273 -24.05 -41.90 30.79
CA ALA A 273 -24.38 -42.87 29.73
C ALA A 273 -23.27 -43.93 29.54
N LEU A 274 -22.01 -43.60 29.85
CA LEU A 274 -20.86 -44.48 29.71
C LEU A 274 -20.47 -45.26 30.93
N MET A 275 -20.93 -44.86 32.13
CA MET A 275 -20.73 -45.65 33.33
C MET A 275 -21.74 -46.78 33.44
N PRO A 276 -21.29 -48.06 33.45
CA PRO A 276 -22.22 -49.16 33.69
C PRO A 276 -22.82 -48.98 35.07
N LYS A 277 -24.14 -48.99 35.17
CA LYS A 277 -24.85 -49.06 36.47
C LYS A 277 -24.52 -50.39 37.10
N PHE A 278 -23.62 -50.39 38.07
CA PHE A 278 -23.41 -51.50 38.97
C PHE A 278 -24.57 -51.57 39.96
#